data_c41634d19e4da472f33492c0914c7253
#
_entry.id   c41634d19e4da472f33492c0914c7253
#
_cell.length_a   1.000
_cell.length_b   1.000
_cell.length_c   1.000
_cell.angle_alpha   90.00
_cell.angle_beta   90.00
_cell.angle_gamma   90.00
#
_symmetry.space_group_name_H-M   'P 1'
#
loop_
_entity.id
_entity.type
_entity.pdbx_description
1 polymer ?
#
loop_
_entity_poly.entity_id
_entity_poly.type
_entity_poly.pdbx_seq_one_letter_code
_entity_poly.pdbx_strand_id
1 'polypeptide(L)'
;MVVADSFLSSYLPYLLRRADQAISASFYDVLNREGVARSDWRVLAVLHELGPLPVSEVAAAALSPQPTVTHALRRLEKQGLVTRTDSQTDRRQRIVASTAQGRQVTQSLIRQARQLEDQVVADLTGIDDLAEQLRNLTSVVDRCAATLGNQ
;
A
#
# COMPACT_ATOMS: atom_id res chain seq x y z
N MET A 1 6.21 -18.57 -18.95
CA MET A 1 6.61 -18.00 -20.27
C MET A 1 5.35 -17.43 -20.92
N VAL A 2 5.28 -16.11 -21.10
CA VAL A 2 4.13 -15.47 -21.79
C VAL A 2 4.43 -15.52 -23.28
N VAL A 3 3.54 -16.15 -24.06
CA VAL A 3 3.63 -16.22 -25.51
C VAL A 3 3.38 -14.82 -26.07
N ALA A 4 4.20 -14.35 -27.00
CA ALA A 4 4.24 -12.95 -27.50
C ALA A 4 2.88 -12.44 -28.07
N ASP A 5 1.98 -13.32 -28.51
CA ASP A 5 0.65 -12.97 -29.06
C ASP A 5 -0.53 -13.45 -28.19
N SER A 6 -0.33 -13.58 -26.87
CA SER A 6 -1.41 -13.97 -25.97
C SER A 6 -2.16 -12.76 -25.41
N PHE A 7 -3.46 -12.92 -25.09
CA PHE A 7 -4.25 -11.88 -24.42
C PHE A 7 -3.52 -11.28 -23.22
N LEU A 8 -2.86 -12.11 -22.41
CA LEU A 8 -2.16 -11.66 -21.20
C LEU A 8 -0.92 -10.79 -21.50
N SER A 9 -0.33 -10.92 -22.70
CA SER A 9 0.84 -10.10 -23.08
C SER A 9 0.53 -8.63 -23.30
N SER A 10 -0.74 -8.29 -23.56
CA SER A 10 -1.24 -6.93 -23.77
C SER A 10 -2.28 -6.47 -22.74
N TYR A 11 -2.76 -7.37 -21.86
CA TYR A 11 -3.79 -7.04 -20.87
C TYR A 11 -3.20 -6.22 -19.71
N LEU A 12 -3.48 -4.93 -19.68
CA LEU A 12 -2.89 -3.97 -18.75
C LEU A 12 -3.00 -4.38 -17.27
N PRO A 13 -4.16 -4.82 -16.74
CA PRO A 13 -4.25 -5.24 -15.34
C PRO A 13 -3.30 -6.40 -14.98
N TYR A 14 -3.09 -7.33 -15.92
CA TYR A 14 -2.15 -8.43 -15.72
C TYR A 14 -0.69 -7.93 -15.72
N LEU A 15 -0.34 -7.03 -16.64
CA LEU A 15 1.00 -6.46 -16.72
C LEU A 15 1.34 -5.65 -15.46
N LEU A 16 0.41 -4.83 -14.98
CA LEU A 16 0.57 -4.06 -13.74
C LEU A 16 0.77 -4.98 -12.53
N ARG A 17 -0.05 -6.02 -12.40
CA ARG A 17 0.09 -6.99 -11.31
C ARG A 17 1.43 -7.74 -11.36
N ARG A 18 1.86 -8.10 -12.56
CA ARG A 18 3.13 -8.80 -12.77
C ARG A 18 4.32 -7.91 -12.45
N ALA A 19 4.27 -6.63 -12.85
CA ALA A 19 5.27 -5.63 -12.51
C ALA A 19 5.35 -5.40 -11.00
N ASP A 20 4.20 -5.20 -10.33
CA ASP A 20 4.13 -5.07 -8.87
C ASP A 20 4.77 -6.26 -8.17
N GLN A 21 4.43 -7.49 -8.56
CA GLN A 21 5.02 -8.70 -7.96
C GLN A 21 6.55 -8.76 -8.14
N ALA A 22 7.05 -8.37 -9.32
CA ALA A 22 8.48 -8.40 -9.63
C ALA A 22 9.26 -7.34 -8.82
N ILE A 23 8.77 -6.10 -8.80
CA ILE A 23 9.41 -4.98 -8.08
C ILE A 23 9.37 -5.22 -6.56
N SER A 24 8.26 -5.71 -6.05
CA SER A 24 8.05 -5.88 -4.61
C SER A 24 8.72 -7.12 -4.03
N ALA A 25 9.16 -8.09 -4.84
CA ALA A 25 9.63 -9.39 -4.37
C ALA A 25 10.76 -9.28 -3.31
N SER A 26 11.81 -8.53 -3.62
CA SER A 26 12.95 -8.34 -2.71
C SER A 26 12.55 -7.65 -1.40
N PHE A 27 11.63 -6.71 -1.47
CA PHE A 27 11.13 -6.04 -0.27
C PHE A 27 10.24 -6.96 0.58
N TYR A 28 9.48 -7.87 -0.03
CA TYR A 28 8.72 -8.86 0.71
C TYR A 28 9.61 -9.83 1.47
N ASP A 29 10.81 -10.12 0.98
CA ASP A 29 11.81 -10.89 1.72
C ASP A 29 12.34 -10.11 2.93
N VAL A 30 12.48 -8.79 2.82
CA VAL A 30 12.80 -7.92 3.97
C VAL A 30 11.67 -7.98 5.00
N LEU A 31 10.41 -7.80 4.60
CA LEU A 31 9.27 -7.86 5.51
C LEU A 31 9.20 -9.20 6.25
N ASN A 32 9.42 -10.31 5.54
CA ASN A 32 9.43 -11.65 6.13
C ASN A 32 10.53 -11.80 7.21
N ARG A 33 11.73 -11.28 6.95
CA ARG A 33 12.84 -11.30 7.92
C ARG A 33 12.56 -10.42 9.14
N GLU A 34 11.90 -9.30 8.96
CA GLU A 34 11.50 -8.40 10.04
C GLU A 34 10.21 -8.86 10.77
N GLY A 35 9.60 -9.96 10.34
CA GLY A 35 8.35 -10.48 10.93
C GLY A 35 7.13 -9.60 10.68
N VAL A 36 7.15 -8.78 9.63
CA VAL A 36 6.07 -7.86 9.27
C VAL A 36 5.27 -8.44 8.10
N ALA A 37 3.97 -8.63 8.28
CA ALA A 37 3.11 -9.08 7.18
C ALA A 37 2.93 -7.94 6.15
N ARG A 38 2.70 -8.30 4.88
CA ARG A 38 2.46 -7.32 3.81
C ARG A 38 1.28 -6.38 4.10
N SER A 39 0.21 -6.91 4.70
CA SER A 39 -0.93 -6.09 5.14
C SER A 39 -0.57 -5.14 6.28
N ASP A 40 0.32 -5.54 7.17
CA ASP A 40 0.79 -4.72 8.29
C ASP A 40 1.66 -3.56 7.76
N TRP A 41 2.55 -3.86 6.81
CA TRP A 41 3.34 -2.85 6.12
C TRP A 41 2.48 -1.78 5.45
N ARG A 42 1.43 -2.19 4.70
CA ARG A 42 0.52 -1.23 4.04
C ARG A 42 -0.15 -0.29 5.03
N VAL A 43 -0.61 -0.82 6.18
CA VAL A 43 -1.20 -0.01 7.25
C VAL A 43 -0.18 0.96 7.85
N LEU A 44 1.04 0.48 8.15
CA LEU A 44 2.09 1.32 8.70
C LEU A 44 2.50 2.44 7.73
N ALA A 45 2.63 2.13 6.45
CA ALA A 45 2.97 3.12 5.41
C ALA A 45 1.89 4.20 5.28
N VAL A 46 0.61 3.81 5.28
CA VAL A 46 -0.52 4.75 5.24
C VAL A 46 -0.51 5.68 6.46
N LEU A 47 -0.35 5.12 7.66
CA LEU A 47 -0.32 5.92 8.89
C LEU A 47 0.93 6.81 8.99
N HIS A 48 2.02 6.43 8.34
CA HIS A 48 3.22 7.27 8.26
C HIS A 48 2.99 8.49 7.38
N GLU A 49 2.33 8.30 6.25
CA GLU A 49 2.11 9.35 5.25
C GLU A 49 0.95 10.27 5.63
N LEU A 50 -0.17 9.71 6.07
CA LEU A 50 -1.41 10.44 6.27
C LEU A 50 -1.70 10.79 7.74
N GLY A 51 -0.94 10.22 8.68
CA GLY A 51 -1.18 10.40 10.11
C GLY A 51 -2.34 9.58 10.67
N PRO A 52 -2.91 9.98 11.81
CA PRO A 52 -4.03 9.27 12.44
C PRO A 52 -5.30 9.31 11.58
N LEU A 53 -5.93 8.15 11.36
CA LEU A 53 -7.11 7.99 10.50
C LEU A 53 -8.14 7.03 11.09
N PRO A 54 -9.43 7.16 10.73
CA PRO A 54 -10.43 6.12 10.96
C PRO A 54 -10.06 4.80 10.26
N VAL A 55 -10.45 3.66 10.84
CA VAL A 55 -10.14 2.32 10.28
C VAL A 55 -10.61 2.18 8.82
N SER A 56 -11.77 2.73 8.47
CA SER A 56 -12.30 2.70 7.11
C SER A 56 -11.43 3.46 6.11
N GLU A 57 -10.88 4.61 6.53
CA GLU A 57 -9.99 5.42 5.70
C GLU A 57 -8.61 4.76 5.55
N VAL A 58 -8.11 4.11 6.62
CA VAL A 58 -6.89 3.29 6.52
C VAL A 58 -7.08 2.17 5.50
N ALA A 59 -8.24 1.50 5.50
CA ALA A 59 -8.54 0.43 4.54
C ALA A 59 -8.58 0.93 3.10
N ALA A 60 -9.25 2.05 2.87
CA ALA A 60 -9.31 2.69 1.55
C ALA A 60 -7.92 3.10 1.05
N ALA A 61 -7.14 3.80 1.88
CA ALA A 61 -5.79 4.25 1.53
C ALA A 61 -4.80 3.09 1.36
N ALA A 62 -4.94 2.00 2.13
CA ALA A 62 -4.12 0.79 2.00
C ALA A 62 -4.52 -0.10 0.81
N LEU A 63 -5.55 0.29 0.05
CA LEU A 63 -6.11 -0.50 -1.06
C LEU A 63 -6.41 -1.95 -0.64
N SER A 64 -6.97 -2.11 0.55
CA SER A 64 -7.18 -3.41 1.18
C SER A 64 -8.59 -3.53 1.77
N PRO A 65 -9.20 -4.72 1.72
CA PRO A 65 -10.49 -4.94 2.37
C PRO A 65 -10.43 -4.62 3.86
N GLN A 66 -11.47 -4.00 4.40
CA GLN A 66 -11.53 -3.62 5.81
C GLN A 66 -11.30 -4.80 6.80
N PRO A 67 -11.79 -6.02 6.55
CA PRO A 67 -11.46 -7.17 7.40
C PRO A 67 -9.96 -7.46 7.46
N THR A 68 -9.26 -7.37 6.33
CA THR A 68 -7.80 -7.55 6.25
C THR A 68 -7.06 -6.51 7.08
N VAL A 69 -7.47 -5.23 6.97
CA VAL A 69 -6.90 -4.14 7.77
C VAL A 69 -7.21 -4.32 9.25
N THR A 70 -8.41 -4.76 9.61
CA THR A 70 -8.76 -5.05 11.00
C THR A 70 -7.88 -6.13 11.61
N HIS A 71 -7.56 -7.18 10.86
CA HIS A 71 -6.62 -8.21 11.32
C HIS A 71 -5.19 -7.69 11.45
N ALA A 72 -4.73 -6.88 10.48
CA ALA A 72 -3.42 -6.22 10.56
C ALA A 72 -3.32 -5.32 11.80
N LEU A 73 -4.32 -4.50 12.05
CA LEU A 73 -4.37 -3.61 13.21
C LEU A 73 -4.31 -4.34 14.54
N ARG A 74 -4.97 -5.50 14.67
CA ARG A 74 -4.89 -6.33 15.89
C ARG A 74 -3.46 -6.82 16.14
N ARG A 75 -2.74 -7.25 15.09
CA ARG A 75 -1.34 -7.68 15.21
C ARG A 75 -0.43 -6.52 15.58
N LEU A 76 -0.56 -5.41 14.88
CA LEU A 76 0.25 -4.20 15.10
C LEU A 76 0.01 -3.59 16.49
N GLU A 77 -1.22 -3.61 16.98
CA GLU A 77 -1.57 -3.16 18.33
C GLU A 77 -0.95 -4.08 19.40
N LYS A 78 -1.01 -5.41 19.18
CA LYS A 78 -0.35 -6.39 20.06
C LYS A 78 1.17 -6.21 20.11
N GLN A 79 1.77 -5.76 19.00
CA GLN A 79 3.21 -5.47 18.90
C GLN A 79 3.56 -4.05 19.43
N GLY A 80 2.59 -3.26 19.84
CA GLY A 80 2.80 -1.89 20.33
C GLY A 80 3.19 -0.88 19.23
N LEU A 81 2.92 -1.19 17.96
CA LEU A 81 3.28 -0.34 16.82
C LEU A 81 2.18 0.67 16.46
N VAL A 82 0.93 0.36 16.78
CA VAL A 82 -0.22 1.26 16.63
C VAL A 82 -1.07 1.29 17.88
N THR A 83 -1.88 2.35 18.02
CA THR A 83 -2.92 2.47 19.02
C THR A 83 -4.25 2.73 18.32
N ARG A 84 -5.35 2.33 18.98
CA ARG A 84 -6.72 2.66 18.57
C ARG A 84 -7.41 3.38 19.71
N THR A 85 -7.96 4.54 19.41
CA THR A 85 -8.73 5.36 20.37
C THR A 85 -10.10 5.66 19.79
N ASP A 86 -11.07 5.90 20.65
CA ASP A 86 -12.38 6.32 20.19
C ASP A 86 -12.30 7.75 19.62
N SER A 87 -13.03 8.01 18.55
CA SER A 87 -13.10 9.34 17.97
C SER A 87 -13.83 10.29 18.94
N GLN A 88 -13.30 11.50 19.06
CA GLN A 88 -13.95 12.54 19.88
C GLN A 88 -15.20 13.12 19.22
N THR A 89 -15.28 13.01 17.88
CA THR A 89 -16.38 13.58 17.08
C THR A 89 -17.47 12.56 16.75
N ASP A 90 -17.09 11.28 16.59
CA ASP A 90 -18.04 10.19 16.33
C ASP A 90 -17.62 8.93 17.09
N ARG A 91 -18.35 8.64 18.19
CA ARG A 91 -18.10 7.47 19.04
C ARG A 91 -18.22 6.11 18.35
N ARG A 92 -18.75 6.07 17.13
CA ARG A 92 -18.82 4.86 16.31
C ARG A 92 -17.53 4.58 15.55
N GLN A 93 -16.64 5.57 15.47
CA GLN A 93 -15.38 5.46 14.75
C GLN A 93 -14.22 5.29 15.72
N ARG A 94 -13.28 4.44 15.33
CA ARG A 94 -12.00 4.28 16.01
C ARG A 94 -10.89 4.88 15.16
N ILE A 95 -10.13 5.77 15.78
CA ILE A 95 -8.96 6.39 15.15
C ILE A 95 -7.74 5.52 15.44
N VAL A 96 -6.99 5.24 14.39
CA VAL A 96 -5.72 4.50 14.43
C VAL A 96 -4.57 5.49 14.33
N ALA A 97 -3.57 5.33 15.17
CA ALA A 97 -2.36 6.14 15.14
C ALA A 97 -1.11 5.28 15.33
N SER A 98 -0.01 5.64 14.70
CA SER A 98 1.29 5.02 14.94
C SER A 98 1.86 5.46 16.30
N THR A 99 2.40 4.50 17.06
CA THR A 99 3.20 4.80 18.25
C THR A 99 4.58 5.35 17.87
N ALA A 100 5.37 5.82 18.84
CA ALA A 100 6.76 6.21 18.60
C ALA A 100 7.57 5.02 18.03
N GLN A 101 7.40 3.83 18.59
CA GLN A 101 8.02 2.60 18.10
C GLN A 101 7.54 2.25 16.68
N GLY A 102 6.23 2.35 16.42
CA GLY A 102 5.66 2.13 15.09
C GLY A 102 6.28 3.05 14.04
N ARG A 103 6.45 4.34 14.35
CA ARG A 103 7.11 5.29 13.45
C ARG A 103 8.56 4.92 13.16
N GLN A 104 9.33 4.49 14.17
CA GLN A 104 10.73 4.07 13.98
C GLN A 104 10.84 2.84 13.07
N VAL A 105 10.01 1.82 13.31
CA VAL A 105 9.96 0.61 12.48
C VAL A 105 9.57 0.98 11.05
N THR A 106 8.53 1.78 10.88
CA THR A 106 8.05 2.19 9.55
C THR A 106 9.12 2.97 8.78
N GLN A 107 9.81 3.93 9.41
CA GLN A 107 10.90 4.68 8.77
C GLN A 107 12.05 3.77 8.34
N SER A 108 12.40 2.75 9.13
CA SER A 108 13.41 1.78 8.75
C SER A 108 12.99 0.98 7.51
N LEU A 109 11.75 0.50 7.48
CA LEU A 109 11.19 -0.23 6.34
C LEU A 109 11.10 0.63 5.08
N ILE A 110 10.72 1.92 5.20
CA ILE A 110 10.69 2.87 4.08
C ILE A 110 12.09 3.03 3.47
N ARG A 111 13.13 3.19 4.30
CA ARG A 111 14.50 3.30 3.78
C ARG A 111 14.93 2.06 3.00
N GLN A 112 14.62 0.88 3.52
CA GLN A 112 14.93 -0.38 2.84
C GLN A 112 14.12 -0.56 1.55
N ALA A 113 12.83 -0.18 1.56
CA ALA A 113 11.98 -0.22 0.37
C ALA A 113 12.54 0.67 -0.74
N ARG A 114 12.89 1.92 -0.42
CA ARG A 114 13.46 2.87 -1.40
C ARG A 114 14.80 2.38 -1.95
N GLN A 115 15.69 1.90 -1.10
CA GLN A 115 16.98 1.38 -1.53
C GLN A 115 16.84 0.21 -2.51
N LEU A 116 15.89 -0.70 -2.28
CA LEU A 116 15.63 -1.82 -3.16
C LEU A 116 14.95 -1.37 -4.47
N GLU A 117 14.01 -0.42 -4.38
CA GLU A 117 13.38 0.18 -5.56
C GLU A 117 14.44 0.85 -6.46
N ASP A 118 15.31 1.68 -5.89
CA ASP A 118 16.39 2.35 -6.61
C ASP A 118 17.28 1.34 -7.37
N GLN A 119 17.58 0.19 -6.75
CA GLN A 119 18.36 -0.87 -7.40
C GLN A 119 17.62 -1.53 -8.56
N VAL A 120 16.31 -1.76 -8.41
CA VAL A 120 15.49 -2.41 -9.44
C VAL A 120 15.28 -1.48 -10.64
N VAL A 121 15.10 -0.18 -10.39
CA VAL A 121 14.82 0.79 -11.46
C VAL A 121 16.05 1.45 -12.05
N ALA A 122 17.25 1.18 -11.50
CA ALA A 122 18.51 1.83 -11.94
C ALA A 122 18.79 1.67 -13.45
N ASP A 123 18.41 0.52 -14.02
CA ASP A 123 18.61 0.22 -15.44
C ASP A 123 17.39 0.55 -16.32
N LEU A 124 16.32 1.10 -15.72
CA LEU A 124 15.12 1.48 -16.45
C LEU A 124 15.17 2.94 -16.88
N THR A 125 14.96 3.18 -18.18
CA THR A 125 14.76 4.52 -18.71
C THR A 125 13.29 4.90 -18.68
N GLY A 126 12.97 6.17 -18.37
CA GLY A 126 11.60 6.67 -18.39
C GLY A 126 10.77 6.28 -17.17
N ILE A 127 11.38 5.97 -16.04
CA ILE A 127 10.64 5.57 -14.81
C ILE A 127 9.74 6.70 -14.27
N ASP A 128 10.18 7.96 -14.37
CA ASP A 128 9.39 9.11 -13.94
C ASP A 128 8.15 9.30 -14.81
N ASP A 129 8.30 9.12 -16.12
CA ASP A 129 7.18 9.14 -17.08
C ASP A 129 6.18 8.00 -16.80
N LEU A 130 6.68 6.79 -16.52
CA LEU A 130 5.84 5.66 -16.12
C LEU A 130 5.06 5.96 -14.84
N ALA A 131 5.70 6.52 -13.83
CA ALA A 131 5.05 6.89 -12.58
C ALA A 131 3.95 7.95 -12.79
N GLU A 132 4.18 8.92 -13.68
CA GLU A 132 3.18 9.91 -14.06
C GLU A 132 2.01 9.26 -14.81
N GLN A 133 2.28 8.38 -15.77
CA GLN A 133 1.24 7.65 -16.50
C GLN A 133 0.37 6.78 -15.58
N LEU A 134 0.96 6.13 -14.59
CA LEU A 134 0.21 5.35 -13.59
C LEU A 134 -0.71 6.23 -12.74
N ARG A 135 -0.23 7.40 -12.28
CA ARG A 135 -1.07 8.38 -11.57
C ARG A 135 -2.22 8.88 -12.44
N ASN A 136 -1.95 9.19 -13.71
CA ASN A 136 -2.97 9.64 -14.66
C ASN A 136 -4.02 8.55 -14.93
N LEU A 137 -3.59 7.30 -15.10
CA LEU A 137 -4.49 6.15 -15.27
C LEU A 137 -5.47 6.04 -14.10
N THR A 138 -4.98 6.11 -12.86
CA THR A 138 -5.83 6.06 -11.66
C THR A 138 -6.86 7.18 -11.68
N SER A 139 -6.44 8.42 -11.95
CA SER A 139 -7.33 9.58 -12.02
C SER A 139 -8.41 9.47 -13.11
N VAL A 140 -8.08 8.88 -14.26
CA VAL A 140 -9.05 8.65 -15.35
C VAL A 140 -10.09 7.62 -14.91
N VAL A 141 -9.67 6.52 -14.33
CA VAL A 141 -10.57 5.45 -13.87
C VAL A 141 -11.52 5.96 -12.79
N ASP A 142 -11.03 6.74 -11.82
CA ASP A 142 -11.84 7.32 -10.74
C ASP A 142 -12.92 8.27 -11.30
N ARG A 143 -12.58 9.10 -12.28
CA ARG A 143 -13.56 9.98 -12.95
C ARG A 143 -14.62 9.18 -13.72
N CYS A 144 -14.22 8.12 -14.43
CA CYS A 144 -15.16 7.26 -15.15
C CYS A 144 -16.12 6.55 -14.18
N ALA A 145 -15.61 6.03 -13.06
CA ALA A 145 -16.43 5.37 -12.04
C ALA A 145 -17.46 6.33 -11.41
N ALA A 146 -17.05 7.57 -11.12
CA ALA A 146 -17.95 8.60 -10.59
C ALA A 146 -19.08 8.95 -11.58
N THR A 147 -18.80 8.92 -12.89
CA THR A 147 -19.80 9.20 -13.94
C THR A 147 -20.80 8.05 -14.09
N LEU A 148 -20.35 6.80 -13.97
CA LEU A 148 -21.21 5.62 -14.11
C LEU A 148 -22.05 5.34 -12.85
N GLY A 149 -21.59 5.75 -11.67
CA GLY A 149 -22.33 5.59 -10.41
C GLY A 149 -23.49 6.59 -10.23
N ASN A 150 -23.65 7.56 -11.14
CA ASN A 150 -24.69 8.61 -11.11
C ASN A 150 -25.83 8.36 -12.11
N GLN A 151 -25.92 7.17 -12.73
CA GLN A 151 -27.03 6.72 -13.56
C GLN A 151 -27.83 5.62 -12.87
#